data_f1386379c2b859d778e4ad3835870470
#
_entry.id   f1386379c2b859d778e4ad3835870470
#
_cell.length_a   1.000
_cell.length_b   1.000
_cell.length_c   1.000
_cell.angle_alpha   90.00
_cell.angle_beta   90.00
_cell.angle_gamma   90.00
#
_symmetry.space_group_name_H-M   'P 1'
#
loop_
_entity.id
_entity.type
_entity.pdbx_description
1 polymer ?
#
loop_
_entity_poly.entity_id
_entity_poly.type
_entity_poly.pdbx_seq_one_letter_code
_entity_poly.pdbx_strand_id
1 'polypeptide(L)'
;MRVLFLCSEYEGLIKTGGLADATRALAMALQQEGVDVRVMLPRYGSLYGKPLAPYWQSVYLSLGGEPMGCAVRQLAGQELPVYLLEHHQLFGRERPYDDGQHGYQDNSRRFSFFCKAALQWCIEQDWTPDLIHGHDWQTGAAACYLKTLYRAALPNCRFVFTVHNGAYQQPLSSQEVQANELSGLHPAVRPSLLGYGLSYTDKLVTVSQGYAAELLEEPAANGLSQIYQQRRQDFS
;
A
#
# COMPACT_ATOMS: atom_id res chain seq x y z
N MET A 1 9.48 -5.63 -17.70
CA MET A 1 9.36 -5.49 -16.23
C MET A 1 7.90 -5.41 -15.89
N ARG A 2 7.45 -6.14 -14.86
CA ARG A 2 6.08 -6.17 -14.34
C ARG A 2 6.02 -5.40 -13.03
N VAL A 3 5.16 -4.40 -12.94
CA VAL A 3 5.04 -3.53 -11.76
C VAL A 3 3.61 -3.52 -11.24
N LEU A 4 3.44 -3.85 -9.95
CA LEU A 4 2.17 -3.70 -9.25
C LEU A 4 2.19 -2.43 -8.41
N PHE A 5 1.31 -1.48 -8.73
CA PHE A 5 1.04 -0.33 -7.88
C PHE A 5 0.04 -0.72 -6.79
N LEU A 6 0.42 -0.53 -5.54
CA LEU A 6 -0.49 -0.61 -4.39
C LEU A 6 -0.79 0.81 -3.92
N CYS A 7 -2.04 1.20 -3.92
CA CYS A 7 -2.45 2.53 -3.49
C CYS A 7 -3.83 2.51 -2.83
N SER A 8 -4.10 3.52 -2.05
CA SER A 8 -5.43 3.73 -1.44
C SER A 8 -6.30 4.68 -2.24
N GLU A 9 -5.70 5.43 -3.15
CA GLU A 9 -6.36 6.42 -4.00
C GLU A 9 -5.85 6.32 -5.44
N TYR A 10 -6.72 6.64 -6.39
CA TYR A 10 -6.40 6.68 -7.82
C TYR A 10 -7.29 7.70 -8.50
N GLU A 11 -6.72 8.63 -9.26
CA GLU A 11 -7.44 9.70 -9.93
C GLU A 11 -8.53 9.16 -10.87
N GLY A 12 -9.71 9.80 -10.83
CA GLY A 12 -10.91 9.34 -11.55
C GLY A 12 -11.73 8.27 -10.81
N LEU A 13 -11.22 7.70 -9.71
CA LEU A 13 -11.89 6.71 -8.88
C LEU A 13 -12.17 7.22 -7.46
N ILE A 14 -11.13 7.44 -6.71
CA ILE A 14 -11.17 7.92 -5.32
C ILE A 14 -10.00 8.88 -5.09
N LYS A 15 -10.28 10.06 -4.56
CA LYS A 15 -9.28 11.11 -4.36
C LYS A 15 -9.61 11.92 -3.11
N THR A 16 -8.65 11.99 -2.20
CA THR A 16 -8.69 12.90 -1.05
C THR A 16 -7.54 13.91 -1.09
N GLY A 17 -6.48 13.62 -1.85
CA GLY A 17 -5.30 14.46 -1.96
C GLY A 17 -4.52 14.23 -3.26
N GLY A 18 -3.28 14.71 -3.29
CA GLY A 18 -2.39 14.60 -4.46
C GLY A 18 -1.88 13.19 -4.75
N LEU A 19 -2.02 12.25 -3.80
CA LEU A 19 -1.63 10.86 -3.99
C LEU A 19 -2.33 10.23 -5.21
N ALA A 20 -3.62 10.49 -5.37
CA ALA A 20 -4.40 9.95 -6.48
C ALA A 20 -3.86 10.38 -7.85
N ASP A 21 -3.55 11.69 -8.00
CA ASP A 21 -3.01 12.24 -9.25
C ASP A 21 -1.62 11.66 -9.54
N ALA A 22 -0.74 11.67 -8.55
CA ALA A 22 0.63 11.18 -8.69
C ALA A 22 0.67 9.68 -9.03
N THR A 23 -0.17 8.87 -8.37
CA THR A 23 -0.24 7.42 -8.62
C THR A 23 -0.67 7.14 -10.06
N ARG A 24 -1.75 7.78 -10.54
CA ARG A 24 -2.22 7.58 -11.90
C ARG A 24 -1.20 8.08 -12.93
N ALA A 25 -0.68 9.29 -12.75
CA ALA A 25 0.27 9.89 -13.68
C ALA A 25 1.53 9.03 -13.83
N LEU A 26 2.10 8.56 -12.72
CA LEU A 26 3.28 7.70 -12.74
C LEU A 26 3.00 6.34 -13.39
N ALA A 27 1.88 5.70 -13.04
CA ALA A 27 1.50 4.42 -13.62
C ALA A 27 1.33 4.51 -15.15
N MET A 28 0.68 5.57 -15.63
CA MET A 28 0.50 5.84 -17.06
C MET A 28 1.83 6.12 -17.77
N ALA A 29 2.71 6.92 -17.17
CA ALA A 29 4.02 7.22 -17.74
C ALA A 29 4.88 5.95 -17.88
N LEU A 30 4.90 5.08 -16.88
CA LEU A 30 5.61 3.81 -16.94
C LEU A 30 5.04 2.86 -18.01
N GLN A 31 3.72 2.84 -18.19
CA GLN A 31 3.11 2.07 -19.27
C GLN A 31 3.55 2.57 -20.64
N GLN A 32 3.61 3.89 -20.83
CA GLN A 32 4.09 4.50 -22.09
C GLN A 32 5.55 4.15 -22.40
N GLU A 33 6.37 3.93 -21.34
CA GLU A 33 7.75 3.43 -21.45
C GLU A 33 7.83 1.90 -21.64
N GLY A 34 6.70 1.23 -21.86
CA GLY A 34 6.65 -0.22 -22.12
C GLY A 34 6.72 -1.11 -20.90
N VAL A 35 6.48 -0.57 -19.70
CA VAL A 35 6.38 -1.36 -18.46
C VAL A 35 4.98 -1.99 -18.37
N ASP A 36 4.91 -3.26 -18.03
CA ASP A 36 3.63 -3.95 -17.74
C ASP A 36 3.17 -3.54 -16.33
N VAL A 37 2.31 -2.53 -16.26
CA VAL A 37 1.81 -1.94 -15.02
C VAL A 37 0.41 -2.43 -14.71
N ARG A 38 0.21 -2.88 -13.47
CA ARG A 38 -1.11 -3.13 -12.88
C ARG A 38 -1.30 -2.27 -11.64
N VAL A 39 -2.52 -1.84 -11.37
CA VAL A 39 -2.86 -1.04 -10.21
C VAL A 39 -3.85 -1.79 -9.34
N MET A 40 -3.65 -1.81 -8.03
CA MET A 40 -4.60 -2.39 -7.08
C MET A 40 -4.91 -1.41 -5.96
N LEU A 41 -6.20 -1.25 -5.67
CA LEU A 41 -6.70 -0.44 -4.56
C LEU A 41 -7.92 -1.12 -3.91
N PRO A 42 -8.31 -0.73 -2.67
CA PRO A 42 -9.51 -1.25 -2.03
C PRO A 42 -10.77 -0.83 -2.79
N ARG A 43 -11.77 -1.72 -2.85
CA ARG A 43 -13.10 -1.37 -3.37
C ARG A 43 -13.93 -0.70 -2.29
N TYR A 44 -13.82 0.62 -2.18
CA TYR A 44 -14.66 1.40 -1.26
C TYR A 44 -16.12 1.42 -1.70
N GLY A 45 -17.05 1.70 -0.77
CA GLY A 45 -18.48 1.78 -1.05
C GLY A 45 -18.83 2.72 -2.19
N SER A 46 -18.15 3.87 -2.28
CA SER A 46 -18.26 4.84 -3.38
C SER A 46 -17.92 4.27 -4.77
N LEU A 47 -17.24 3.12 -4.85
CA LEU A 47 -16.86 2.45 -6.10
C LEU A 47 -17.82 1.33 -6.52
N TYR A 48 -18.86 1.03 -5.73
CA TYR A 48 -19.74 -0.10 -6.03
C TYR A 48 -20.57 0.08 -7.33
N GLY A 49 -20.85 1.32 -7.71
CA GLY A 49 -21.52 1.65 -8.97
C GLY A 49 -20.63 1.62 -10.23
N LYS A 50 -19.32 1.45 -10.08
CA LYS A 50 -18.39 1.46 -11.23
C LYS A 50 -18.49 0.14 -12.01
N PRO A 51 -18.46 0.18 -13.38
CA PRO A 51 -18.54 -1.00 -14.22
C PRO A 51 -17.32 -1.91 -14.01
N LEU A 52 -17.57 -3.22 -13.96
CA LEU A 52 -16.54 -4.24 -13.78
C LEU A 52 -16.35 -5.05 -15.06
N ALA A 53 -15.13 -5.43 -15.36
CA ALA A 53 -14.80 -6.44 -16.35
C ALA A 53 -15.20 -7.85 -15.84
N PRO A 54 -15.30 -8.88 -16.72
CA PRO A 54 -15.67 -10.25 -16.32
C PRO A 54 -14.52 -10.98 -15.56
N TYR A 55 -13.67 -10.25 -14.87
CA TYR A 55 -12.62 -10.80 -14.04
C TYR A 55 -13.04 -10.84 -12.58
N TRP A 56 -12.94 -12.01 -11.98
CA TRP A 56 -13.19 -12.24 -10.57
C TRP A 56 -12.29 -13.35 -10.05
N GLN A 57 -11.63 -13.10 -8.94
CA GLN A 57 -10.85 -14.10 -8.21
C GLN A 57 -11.11 -13.99 -6.72
N SER A 58 -11.40 -15.11 -6.08
CA SER A 58 -11.40 -15.20 -4.62
C SER A 58 -9.99 -15.39 -4.11
N VAL A 59 -9.65 -14.69 -3.05
CA VAL A 59 -8.38 -14.78 -2.34
C VAL A 59 -8.66 -15.11 -0.88
N TYR A 60 -8.00 -16.14 -0.35
CA TYR A 60 -8.14 -16.59 1.04
C TYR A 60 -6.81 -16.52 1.75
N LEU A 61 -6.83 -15.97 2.96
CA LEU A 61 -5.65 -15.82 3.80
C LEU A 61 -6.04 -15.80 5.28
N SER A 62 -5.08 -15.86 6.17
CA SER A 62 -5.32 -15.53 7.58
C SER A 62 -4.69 -14.17 7.92
N LEU A 63 -5.23 -13.46 8.88
CA LEU A 63 -4.62 -12.27 9.48
C LEU A 63 -4.82 -12.33 11.00
N GLY A 64 -3.71 -12.39 11.75
CA GLY A 64 -3.74 -12.56 13.20
C GLY A 64 -4.36 -13.89 13.64
N GLY A 65 -4.22 -14.93 12.83
CA GLY A 65 -4.82 -16.25 13.07
C GLY A 65 -6.30 -16.37 12.65
N GLU A 66 -6.94 -15.29 12.24
CA GLU A 66 -8.32 -15.32 11.75
C GLU A 66 -8.36 -15.60 10.24
N PRO A 67 -9.10 -16.62 9.76
CA PRO A 67 -9.29 -16.87 8.34
C PRO A 67 -10.17 -15.77 7.75
N MET A 68 -9.73 -15.20 6.63
CA MET A 68 -10.41 -14.12 5.93
C MET A 68 -10.38 -14.37 4.42
N GLY A 69 -11.43 -13.92 3.72
CA GLY A 69 -11.52 -13.99 2.27
C GLY A 69 -11.91 -12.65 1.66
N CYS A 70 -11.44 -12.39 0.45
CA CYS A 70 -11.85 -11.25 -0.35
C CYS A 70 -12.02 -11.65 -1.81
N ALA A 71 -12.61 -10.76 -2.60
CA ALA A 71 -12.61 -10.89 -4.05
C ALA A 71 -11.73 -9.82 -4.67
N VAL A 72 -11.03 -10.17 -5.74
CA VAL A 72 -10.35 -9.19 -6.61
C VAL A 72 -11.16 -9.07 -7.89
N ARG A 73 -11.55 -7.84 -8.21
CA ARG A 73 -12.36 -7.49 -9.38
C ARG A 73 -11.55 -6.53 -10.25
N GLN A 74 -11.70 -6.61 -11.55
CA GLN A 74 -11.09 -5.66 -12.48
C GLN A 74 -12.12 -4.61 -12.91
N LEU A 75 -11.72 -3.34 -12.94
CA LEU A 75 -12.53 -2.26 -13.52
C LEU A 75 -12.56 -2.37 -15.04
N ALA A 76 -13.74 -2.13 -15.62
CA ALA A 76 -13.88 -2.02 -17.06
C ALA A 76 -13.52 -0.59 -17.55
N GLY A 77 -13.08 -0.49 -18.81
CA GLY A 77 -12.88 0.79 -19.49
C GLY A 77 -11.71 1.63 -18.96
N GLN A 78 -10.74 1.00 -18.28
CA GLN A 78 -9.51 1.68 -17.86
C GLN A 78 -8.40 1.50 -18.90
N GLU A 79 -7.54 2.49 -19.05
CA GLU A 79 -6.35 2.44 -19.93
C GLU A 79 -5.30 1.47 -19.38
N LEU A 80 -5.22 1.35 -18.07
CA LEU A 80 -4.40 0.38 -17.33
C LEU A 80 -5.29 -0.70 -16.69
N PRO A 81 -4.79 -1.93 -16.48
CA PRO A 81 -5.46 -2.91 -15.64
C PRO A 81 -5.55 -2.42 -14.19
N VAL A 82 -6.75 -2.00 -13.77
CA VAL A 82 -7.03 -1.56 -12.40
C VAL A 82 -7.85 -2.63 -11.69
N TYR A 83 -7.32 -3.14 -10.59
CA TYR A 83 -7.93 -4.16 -9.76
C TYR A 83 -8.45 -3.57 -8.46
N LEU A 84 -9.65 -3.98 -8.07
CA LEU A 84 -10.31 -3.60 -6.83
C LEU A 84 -10.35 -4.79 -5.89
N LEU A 85 -9.76 -4.64 -4.70
CA LEU A 85 -9.84 -5.63 -3.63
C LEU A 85 -11.11 -5.39 -2.83
N GLU A 86 -12.05 -6.31 -2.94
CA GLU A 86 -13.38 -6.23 -2.35
C GLU A 86 -13.48 -7.05 -1.08
N HIS A 87 -13.74 -6.38 0.05
CA HIS A 87 -14.12 -6.95 1.33
C HIS A 87 -15.12 -6.01 2.00
N HIS A 88 -16.40 -6.37 1.98
CA HIS A 88 -17.49 -5.47 2.35
C HIS A 88 -17.31 -4.84 3.75
N GLN A 89 -17.01 -5.65 4.76
CA GLN A 89 -16.89 -5.15 6.13
C GLN A 89 -15.71 -4.18 6.30
N LEU A 90 -14.58 -4.41 5.60
CA LEU A 90 -13.41 -3.57 5.73
C LEU A 90 -13.46 -2.34 4.81
N PHE A 91 -13.97 -2.48 3.58
CA PHE A 91 -13.87 -1.43 2.57
C PHE A 91 -15.21 -0.95 2.00
N GLY A 92 -16.35 -1.57 2.35
CA GLY A 92 -17.67 -1.16 1.87
C GLY A 92 -18.18 0.20 2.41
N ARG A 93 -17.30 1.00 3.00
CA ARG A 93 -17.57 2.35 3.50
C ARG A 93 -17.37 3.37 2.40
N GLU A 94 -18.15 4.46 2.42
CA GLU A 94 -18.11 5.51 1.39
C GLU A 94 -16.77 6.25 1.35
N ARG A 95 -16.22 6.58 2.53
CA ARG A 95 -14.94 7.29 2.64
C ARG A 95 -13.79 6.32 2.90
N PRO A 96 -12.59 6.61 2.40
CA PRO A 96 -11.48 5.66 2.51
C PRO A 96 -10.89 5.53 3.92
N TYR A 97 -10.86 6.62 4.72
CA TYR A 97 -10.07 6.65 5.96
C TYR A 97 -10.85 7.02 7.21
N ASP A 98 -11.98 7.68 7.06
CA ASP A 98 -12.73 8.30 8.14
C ASP A 98 -14.23 8.30 7.84
N ASP A 99 -15.05 8.67 8.84
CA ASP A 99 -16.49 8.84 8.72
C ASP A 99 -16.91 10.30 8.43
N GLY A 100 -15.94 11.18 8.23
CA GLY A 100 -16.09 12.62 8.05
C GLY A 100 -15.83 13.41 9.33
N GLN A 101 -15.72 12.75 10.49
CA GLN A 101 -15.42 13.36 11.78
C GLN A 101 -14.18 12.72 12.42
N HIS A 102 -14.08 11.39 12.38
CA HIS A 102 -13.01 10.64 13.02
C HIS A 102 -12.46 9.57 12.08
N GLY A 103 -11.15 9.35 12.12
CA GLY A 103 -10.52 8.22 11.44
C GLY A 103 -11.09 6.89 11.93
N TYR A 104 -11.26 5.93 11.01
CA TYR A 104 -11.74 4.59 11.41
C TYR A 104 -10.74 3.91 12.32
N GLN A 105 -11.23 3.40 13.46
CA GLN A 105 -10.41 2.75 14.48
C GLN A 105 -9.73 1.47 13.98
N ASP A 106 -10.28 0.83 12.98
CA ASP A 106 -9.78 -0.40 12.38
C ASP A 106 -8.87 -0.18 11.15
N ASN A 107 -8.43 1.05 10.89
CA ASN A 107 -7.59 1.38 9.74
C ASN A 107 -6.30 0.54 9.69
N SER A 108 -5.67 0.26 10.82
CA SER A 108 -4.49 -0.58 10.89
C SER A 108 -4.76 -1.98 10.34
N ARG A 109 -5.88 -2.60 10.76
CA ARG A 109 -6.30 -3.93 10.30
C ARG A 109 -6.75 -3.92 8.83
N ARG A 110 -7.52 -2.91 8.43
CA ARG A 110 -8.02 -2.74 7.05
C ARG A 110 -6.88 -2.73 6.05
N PHE A 111 -5.91 -1.85 6.24
CA PHE A 111 -4.81 -1.69 5.29
C PHE A 111 -3.74 -2.77 5.42
N SER A 112 -3.54 -3.37 6.60
CA SER A 112 -2.75 -4.59 6.73
C SER A 112 -3.36 -5.77 5.96
N PHE A 113 -4.68 -5.96 6.06
CA PHE A 113 -5.39 -6.96 5.26
C PHE A 113 -5.26 -6.69 3.75
N PHE A 114 -5.45 -5.44 3.31
CA PHE A 114 -5.26 -5.04 1.91
C PHE A 114 -3.87 -5.44 1.39
N CYS A 115 -2.83 -5.09 2.14
CA CYS A 115 -1.45 -5.39 1.81
C CYS A 115 -1.20 -6.90 1.69
N LYS A 116 -1.67 -7.66 2.68
CA LYS A 116 -1.47 -9.12 2.71
C LYS A 116 -2.23 -9.82 1.59
N ALA A 117 -3.48 -9.42 1.36
CA ALA A 117 -4.32 -9.98 0.30
C ALA A 117 -3.79 -9.65 -1.10
N ALA A 118 -3.20 -8.47 -1.30
CA ALA A 118 -2.55 -8.12 -2.56
C ALA A 118 -1.34 -9.02 -2.85
N LEU A 119 -0.50 -9.32 -1.85
CA LEU A 119 0.62 -10.25 -2.00
C LEU A 119 0.15 -11.68 -2.23
N GLN A 120 -0.89 -12.12 -1.51
CA GLN A 120 -1.52 -13.43 -1.73
C GLN A 120 -2.05 -13.55 -3.15
N TRP A 121 -2.74 -12.51 -3.65
CA TRP A 121 -3.20 -12.47 -5.03
C TRP A 121 -2.05 -12.59 -6.03
N CYS A 122 -0.90 -11.93 -5.80
CA CYS A 122 0.26 -12.02 -6.68
C CYS A 122 0.78 -13.46 -6.86
N ILE A 123 0.79 -14.27 -5.79
CA ILE A 123 1.27 -15.66 -5.88
C ILE A 123 0.26 -16.62 -6.51
N GLU A 124 -1.03 -16.25 -6.54
CA GLU A 124 -2.10 -17.03 -7.13
C GLU A 124 -2.33 -16.72 -8.61
N GLN A 125 -1.64 -15.69 -9.13
CA GLN A 125 -1.73 -15.28 -10.54
C GLN A 125 -0.62 -15.90 -11.37
N ASP A 126 -0.88 -16.12 -12.65
CA ASP A 126 0.16 -16.37 -13.65
C ASP A 126 0.85 -15.06 -14.09
N TRP A 127 0.95 -14.12 -13.15
CA TRP A 127 1.59 -12.83 -13.31
C TRP A 127 2.28 -12.39 -12.01
N THR A 128 3.53 -12.77 -11.85
CA THR A 128 4.33 -12.37 -10.69
C THR A 128 4.99 -11.01 -10.98
N PRO A 129 4.83 -10.01 -10.11
CA PRO A 129 5.49 -8.72 -10.27
C PRO A 129 7.00 -8.83 -10.00
N ASP A 130 7.80 -8.12 -10.80
CA ASP A 130 9.21 -7.88 -10.53
C ASP A 130 9.37 -6.83 -9.42
N LEU A 131 8.41 -5.90 -9.36
CA LEU A 131 8.41 -4.78 -8.43
C LEU A 131 6.99 -4.46 -7.95
N ILE A 132 6.86 -4.23 -6.65
CA ILE A 132 5.66 -3.65 -6.04
C ILE A 132 5.98 -2.21 -5.64
N HIS A 133 5.15 -1.26 -6.07
CA HIS A 133 5.27 0.14 -5.73
C HIS A 133 4.14 0.52 -4.76
N GLY A 134 4.49 0.69 -3.51
CA GLY A 134 3.55 1.10 -2.46
C GLY A 134 3.57 2.61 -2.23
N HIS A 135 2.42 3.17 -1.86
CA HIS A 135 2.23 4.59 -1.65
C HIS A 135 1.64 4.87 -0.27
N ASP A 136 2.36 5.65 0.55
CA ASP A 136 1.99 6.08 1.89
C ASP A 136 1.71 4.94 2.91
N TRP A 137 1.34 5.31 4.12
CA TRP A 137 1.13 4.41 5.25
C TRP A 137 0.16 3.25 4.95
N GLN A 138 -0.81 3.47 4.08
CA GLN A 138 -1.81 2.46 3.71
C GLN A 138 -1.20 1.20 3.07
N THR A 139 -0.02 1.33 2.51
CA THR A 139 0.68 0.22 1.84
C THR A 139 1.96 -0.22 2.56
N GLY A 140 2.28 0.42 3.69
CA GLY A 140 3.53 0.15 4.41
C GLY A 140 3.67 -1.30 4.91
N ALA A 141 2.56 -1.94 5.32
CA ALA A 141 2.58 -3.34 5.74
C ALA A 141 3.02 -4.30 4.60
N ALA A 142 2.77 -3.95 3.33
CA ALA A 142 3.14 -4.80 2.20
C ALA A 142 4.67 -4.96 2.08
N ALA A 143 5.45 -3.91 2.37
CA ALA A 143 6.91 -4.00 2.39
C ALA A 143 7.39 -5.01 3.44
N CYS A 144 6.83 -4.96 4.66
CA CYS A 144 7.15 -5.90 5.72
C CYS A 144 6.76 -7.33 5.32
N TYR A 145 5.53 -7.56 4.89
CA TYR A 145 5.05 -8.89 4.51
C TYR A 145 5.86 -9.50 3.36
N LEU A 146 6.22 -8.70 2.34
CA LEU A 146 7.04 -9.17 1.23
C LEU A 146 8.40 -9.70 1.71
N LYS A 147 9.02 -9.03 2.69
CA LYS A 147 10.35 -9.41 3.19
C LYS A 147 10.32 -10.48 4.28
N THR A 148 9.16 -10.75 4.87
CA THR A 148 8.99 -11.74 5.95
C THR A 148 8.15 -12.93 5.49
N LEU A 149 6.83 -12.77 5.43
CA LEU A 149 5.88 -13.86 5.19
C LEU A 149 5.89 -14.39 3.74
N TYR A 150 6.13 -13.49 2.76
CA TYR A 150 6.06 -13.82 1.33
C TYR A 150 7.42 -13.93 0.64
N ARG A 151 8.52 -13.80 1.40
CA ARG A 151 9.88 -13.83 0.84
C ARG A 151 10.17 -15.10 0.02
N ALA A 152 9.72 -16.25 0.48
CA ALA A 152 9.94 -17.51 -0.21
C ALA A 152 9.11 -17.66 -1.48
N ALA A 153 7.88 -17.10 -1.48
CA ALA A 153 6.97 -17.16 -2.63
C ALA A 153 7.30 -16.10 -3.70
N LEU A 154 7.85 -14.95 -3.29
CA LEU A 154 8.21 -13.82 -4.16
C LEU A 154 9.69 -13.42 -3.99
N PRO A 155 10.66 -14.36 -4.21
CA PRO A 155 12.06 -14.16 -3.81
C PRO A 155 12.76 -13.03 -4.60
N ASN A 156 12.33 -12.77 -5.81
CA ASN A 156 12.94 -11.77 -6.70
C ASN A 156 12.18 -10.45 -6.75
N CYS A 157 11.01 -10.37 -6.12
CA CYS A 157 10.19 -9.16 -6.11
C CYS A 157 10.82 -8.08 -5.21
N ARG A 158 10.93 -6.88 -5.74
CA ARG A 158 11.41 -5.69 -5.02
C ARG A 158 10.26 -4.81 -4.59
N PHE A 159 10.52 -3.97 -3.59
CA PHE A 159 9.54 -3.01 -3.10
C PHE A 159 10.09 -1.58 -3.20
N VAL A 160 9.37 -0.71 -3.90
CA VAL A 160 9.58 0.74 -3.87
C VAL A 160 8.49 1.37 -3.04
N PHE A 161 8.84 2.32 -2.21
CA PHE A 161 7.89 2.99 -1.32
C PHE A 161 7.95 4.49 -1.50
N THR A 162 6.82 5.10 -1.92
CA THR A 162 6.72 6.55 -2.05
C THR A 162 5.97 7.14 -0.86
N VAL A 163 6.59 8.11 -0.21
CA VAL A 163 5.98 8.93 0.84
C VAL A 163 5.47 10.23 0.22
N HIS A 164 4.16 10.40 0.14
CA HIS A 164 3.52 11.65 -0.29
C HIS A 164 3.30 12.58 0.89
N ASN A 165 2.94 12.04 2.06
CA ASN A 165 2.73 12.82 3.27
C ASN A 165 3.16 12.04 4.52
N GLY A 166 4.37 12.32 5.02
CA GLY A 166 4.95 11.69 6.21
C GLY A 166 4.26 12.05 7.53
N ALA A 167 3.34 13.02 7.55
CA ALA A 167 2.57 13.37 8.74
C ALA A 167 1.54 12.29 9.11
N TYR A 168 1.01 11.56 8.12
CA TYR A 168 0.08 10.46 8.34
C TYR A 168 0.82 9.14 8.46
N GLN A 169 0.86 8.56 9.67
CA GLN A 169 1.70 7.39 9.96
C GLN A 169 0.92 6.12 10.29
N GLN A 170 -0.33 6.24 10.75
CA GLN A 170 -1.11 5.16 11.36
C GLN A 170 -0.33 4.45 12.46
N PRO A 171 -0.19 5.08 13.65
CA PRO A 171 0.48 4.48 14.81
C PRO A 171 -0.17 3.16 15.22
N LEU A 172 0.64 2.25 15.76
CA LEU A 172 0.21 0.91 16.16
C LEU A 172 0.54 0.67 17.63
N SER A 173 -0.42 0.11 18.36
CA SER A 173 -0.17 -0.51 19.66
C SER A 173 0.54 -1.86 19.48
N SER A 174 1.15 -2.38 20.56
CA SER A 174 1.76 -3.71 20.54
C SER A 174 0.76 -4.83 20.18
N GLN A 175 -0.50 -4.67 20.59
CA GLN A 175 -1.56 -5.61 20.25
C GLN A 175 -1.88 -5.57 18.75
N GLU A 176 -1.94 -4.38 18.14
CA GLU A 176 -2.17 -4.25 16.68
C GLU A 176 -0.99 -4.77 15.87
N VAL A 177 0.24 -4.56 16.33
CA VAL A 177 1.44 -5.14 15.71
C VAL A 177 1.31 -6.66 15.64
N GLN A 178 0.94 -7.31 16.75
CA GLN A 178 0.75 -8.75 16.82
C GLN A 178 -0.44 -9.21 15.97
N ALA A 179 -1.61 -8.54 16.11
CA ALA A 179 -2.83 -8.89 15.39
C ALA A 179 -2.71 -8.72 13.87
N ASN A 180 -1.84 -7.83 13.42
CA ASN A 180 -1.53 -7.63 12.00
C ASN A 180 -0.28 -8.41 11.54
N GLU A 181 0.28 -9.29 12.37
CA GLU A 181 1.44 -10.13 12.03
C GLU A 181 2.66 -9.33 11.54
N LEU A 182 2.83 -8.13 12.09
CA LEU A 182 3.97 -7.26 11.82
C LEU A 182 5.09 -7.54 12.82
N SER A 183 6.34 -7.52 12.39
CA SER A 183 7.47 -7.83 13.26
C SER A 183 8.77 -7.21 12.76
N GLY A 184 9.79 -7.19 13.61
CA GLY A 184 11.15 -6.84 13.21
C GLY A 184 11.41 -5.35 12.99
N LEU A 185 10.56 -4.46 13.48
CA LEU A 185 10.82 -3.02 13.42
C LEU A 185 12.01 -2.67 14.33
N HIS A 186 12.87 -1.74 13.85
CA HIS A 186 13.99 -1.27 14.66
C HIS A 186 13.48 -0.63 15.97
N PRO A 187 14.07 -0.91 17.15
CA PRO A 187 13.58 -0.44 18.45
C PRO A 187 13.44 1.08 18.58
N ALA A 188 14.24 1.85 17.82
CA ALA A 188 14.17 3.32 17.82
C ALA A 188 13.02 3.87 16.97
N VAL A 189 12.33 3.03 16.18
CA VAL A 189 11.22 3.43 15.33
C VAL A 189 9.91 3.13 16.05
N ARG A 190 9.13 4.17 16.33
CA ARG A 190 7.78 3.99 16.89
C ARG A 190 6.93 3.18 15.92
N PRO A 191 6.28 2.08 16.37
CA PRO A 191 5.46 1.25 15.51
C PRO A 191 4.34 2.05 14.82
N SER A 192 4.37 2.04 13.48
CA SER A 192 3.35 2.63 12.62
C SER A 192 3.40 1.96 11.25
N LEU A 193 2.29 1.96 10.50
CA LEU A 193 2.31 1.37 9.16
C LEU A 193 3.30 2.07 8.23
N LEU A 194 3.43 3.41 8.34
CA LEU A 194 4.47 4.16 7.61
C LEU A 194 5.87 3.68 8.02
N GLY A 195 6.15 3.52 9.32
CA GLY A 195 7.43 3.04 9.83
C GLY A 195 7.82 1.67 9.29
N TYR A 196 6.86 0.76 9.12
CA TYR A 196 7.09 -0.54 8.47
C TYR A 196 7.43 -0.37 6.98
N GLY A 197 6.74 0.49 6.25
CA GLY A 197 7.05 0.82 4.86
C GLY A 197 8.48 1.33 4.70
N LEU A 198 8.87 2.30 5.54
CA LEU A 198 10.23 2.86 5.55
C LEU A 198 11.30 1.82 5.87
N SER A 199 11.03 0.90 6.80
CA SER A 199 12.02 -0.06 7.28
C SER A 199 12.30 -1.20 6.31
N TYR A 200 11.29 -1.64 5.56
CA TYR A 200 11.35 -2.87 4.78
C TYR A 200 11.44 -2.66 3.26
N THR A 201 11.29 -1.44 2.76
CA THR A 201 11.40 -1.16 1.32
C THR A 201 12.83 -1.34 0.78
N ASP A 202 12.97 -1.70 -0.49
CA ASP A 202 14.27 -1.73 -1.17
C ASP A 202 14.71 -0.32 -1.60
N LYS A 203 13.77 0.53 -2.02
CA LYS A 203 14.01 1.92 -2.42
C LYS A 203 12.93 2.84 -1.84
N LEU A 204 13.36 3.94 -1.26
CA LEU A 204 12.50 4.98 -0.71
C LEU A 204 12.48 6.20 -1.62
N VAL A 205 11.29 6.72 -1.87
CA VAL A 205 11.06 7.87 -2.76
C VAL A 205 10.10 8.85 -2.09
N THR A 206 10.21 10.12 -2.42
CA THR A 206 9.21 11.13 -2.06
C THR A 206 8.94 12.08 -3.22
N VAL A 207 8.02 13.02 -3.01
CA VAL A 207 7.44 13.86 -4.07
C VAL A 207 8.35 14.98 -4.56
N SER A 208 9.43 15.31 -3.84
CA SER A 208 10.41 16.31 -4.26
C SER A 208 11.71 16.20 -3.47
N GLN A 209 12.80 16.70 -4.04
CA GLN A 209 14.10 16.79 -3.35
C GLN A 209 14.04 17.67 -2.09
N GLY A 210 13.24 18.76 -2.14
CA GLY A 210 13.01 19.62 -0.98
C GLY A 210 12.36 18.86 0.16
N TYR A 211 11.28 18.12 -0.13
CA TYR A 211 10.60 17.32 0.88
C TYR A 211 11.45 16.16 1.39
N ALA A 212 12.28 15.56 0.54
CA ALA A 212 13.27 14.56 0.98
C ALA A 212 14.24 15.14 2.01
N ALA A 213 14.70 16.37 1.81
CA ALA A 213 15.58 17.05 2.78
C ALA A 213 14.84 17.37 4.09
N GLU A 214 13.60 17.83 4.02
CA GLU A 214 12.77 18.11 5.20
C GLU A 214 12.53 16.86 6.05
N LEU A 215 12.24 15.71 5.43
CA LEU A 215 12.00 14.44 6.13
C LEU A 215 13.25 13.88 6.85
N LEU A 216 14.44 14.39 6.60
CA LEU A 216 15.65 14.03 7.35
C LEU A 216 15.71 14.71 8.72
N GLU A 217 14.88 15.71 8.99
CA GLU A 217 14.92 16.55 10.19
C GLU A 217 13.55 16.64 10.87
N GLU A 218 13.56 16.89 12.18
CA GLU A 218 12.35 17.23 12.93
C GLU A 218 12.06 18.75 12.82
N PRO A 219 10.79 19.18 12.84
CA PRO A 219 9.58 18.40 13.12
C PRO A 219 8.96 17.73 11.87
N ALA A 220 9.48 17.92 10.66
CA ALA A 220 8.86 17.44 9.42
C ALA A 220 8.76 15.90 9.35
N ALA A 221 9.74 15.21 9.92
CA ALA A 221 9.75 13.73 9.96
C ALA A 221 8.76 13.13 10.99
N ASN A 222 8.16 13.95 11.87
CA ASN A 222 7.20 13.49 12.88
C ASN A 222 7.69 12.28 13.70
N GLY A 223 8.96 12.31 14.14
CA GLY A 223 9.59 11.26 14.95
C GLY A 223 10.20 10.12 14.13
N LEU A 224 10.25 10.23 12.80
CA LEU A 224 10.85 9.23 11.91
C LEU A 224 12.15 9.69 11.25
N SER A 225 12.71 10.85 11.64
CA SER A 225 13.95 11.40 11.05
C SER A 225 15.11 10.41 11.09
N GLN A 226 15.24 9.64 12.17
CA GLN A 226 16.31 8.65 12.31
C GLN A 226 16.26 7.58 11.23
N ILE A 227 15.08 7.04 10.87
CA ILE A 227 14.99 6.03 9.82
C ILE A 227 15.20 6.63 8.44
N TYR A 228 14.73 7.85 8.17
CA TYR A 228 15.03 8.56 6.93
C TYR A 228 16.53 8.78 6.76
N GLN A 229 17.23 9.20 7.83
CA GLN A 229 18.68 9.38 7.82
C GLN A 229 19.44 8.08 7.58
N GLN A 230 19.04 6.98 8.22
CA GLN A 230 19.63 5.65 7.99
C GLN A 230 19.44 5.16 6.56
N ARG A 231 18.34 5.56 5.91
CA ARG A 231 17.99 5.19 4.56
C ARG A 231 18.41 6.22 3.51
N ARG A 232 19.21 7.22 3.87
CA ARG A 232 19.58 8.36 3.00
C ARG A 232 20.18 7.94 1.66
N GLN A 233 20.90 6.83 1.60
CA GLN A 233 21.49 6.32 0.35
C GLN A 233 20.42 5.74 -0.62
N ASP A 234 19.33 5.23 -0.06
CA ASP A 234 18.21 4.65 -0.81
C ASP A 234 17.05 5.63 -0.99
N PHE A 235 17.20 6.85 -0.48
CA PHE A 235 16.16 7.87 -0.45
C PHE A 235 16.37 8.92 -1.54
N SER A 236 15.34 9.18 -2.35
CA SER A 236 15.36 10.16 -3.45
C SER A 236 14.01 10.87 -3.63
#